data_62ce55b572de2c482c74ef20599ee4c0
#
_entry.id   62ce55b572de2c482c74ef20599ee4c0
#
_cell.length_a   1.000
_cell.length_b   1.000
_cell.length_c   1.000
_cell.angle_alpha   90.00
_cell.angle_beta   90.00
_cell.angle_gamma   90.00
#
_symmetry.space_group_name_H-M   'P 1'
#
loop_
_entity.id
_entity.type
_entity.pdbx_description
1 polymer ?
#
loop_
_entity_poly.entity_id
_entity_poly.type
_entity_poly.pdbx_seq_one_letter_code
_entity_poly.pdbx_strand_id
1 'polypeptide(L)'
;MTVTTKQEWYLEYDITINRPGLLGDVSSLLGMMGINIVTINGIEEGRRGLLIKTDNLEKVKRFESIVHEIDDITITKLREPELRDRLAVRHGRYIEQDATDKKTFRFEREDLGLLVDFMAELFKENEHKLIGIRGMPRVGKTESIVAASVCAHKRWLFISSTLIKQTVRSSLIKGEYDADHVYIIDGAVTARESNQKHQDLVKEVMKLPSIKVVEHPDLFVETSEYEMRDFDYIIELRENKDQEIQY
;
A
#
# COMPACT_ATOMS: atom_id res chain seq x y z
N MET A 1 -17.76 32.41 11.90
CA MET A 1 -16.36 32.09 11.47
C MET A 1 -16.43 30.85 10.63
N THR A 2 -16.32 30.99 9.32
CA THR A 2 -16.22 29.86 8.39
C THR A 2 -14.90 29.17 8.64
N VAL A 3 -14.94 27.94 9.15
CA VAL A 3 -13.74 27.09 9.26
C VAL A 3 -13.33 26.74 7.84
N THR A 4 -12.37 27.46 7.28
CA THR A 4 -11.75 27.11 6.00
C THR A 4 -10.97 25.83 6.23
N THR A 5 -11.46 24.73 5.70
CA THR A 5 -10.79 23.42 5.80
C THR A 5 -9.48 23.53 5.01
N LYS A 6 -8.36 23.46 5.71
CA LYS A 6 -7.04 23.45 5.05
C LYS A 6 -6.90 22.18 4.25
N GLN A 7 -6.67 22.31 2.96
CA GLN A 7 -6.44 21.19 2.05
C GLN A 7 -4.98 20.70 2.19
N GLU A 8 -4.81 19.40 2.17
CA GLU A 8 -3.49 18.75 2.20
C GLU A 8 -2.97 18.52 0.78
N TRP A 9 -1.67 18.76 0.59
CA TRP A 9 -0.97 18.60 -0.67
C TRP A 9 0.28 17.76 -0.48
N TYR A 10 0.64 16.99 -1.49
CA TYR A 10 1.91 16.30 -1.60
C TYR A 10 2.83 17.08 -2.52
N LEU A 11 3.98 17.46 -2.00
CA LEU A 11 5.08 18.07 -2.73
C LEU A 11 6.24 17.08 -2.79
N GLU A 12 6.70 16.73 -3.97
CA GLU A 12 7.89 15.93 -4.21
C GLU A 12 8.85 16.72 -5.07
N TYR A 13 10.12 16.72 -4.70
CA TYR A 13 11.15 17.36 -5.52
C TYR A 13 12.45 16.56 -5.49
N ASP A 14 13.17 16.61 -6.62
CA ASP A 14 14.54 16.14 -6.76
C ASP A 14 15.51 17.27 -6.41
N ILE A 15 16.60 16.92 -5.74
CA ILE A 15 17.69 17.83 -5.42
C ILE A 15 18.71 17.79 -6.55
N THR A 16 18.79 18.86 -7.33
CA THR A 16 19.74 19.01 -8.43
C THR A 16 21.11 19.41 -7.92
N ILE A 17 21.14 20.38 -7.01
CA ILE A 17 22.38 20.87 -6.35
C ILE A 17 22.20 20.77 -4.83
N ASN A 18 22.87 19.79 -4.22
CA ASN A 18 22.80 19.62 -2.77
C ASN A 18 23.80 20.56 -2.09
N ARG A 19 23.30 21.53 -1.34
CA ARG A 19 24.09 22.49 -0.57
C ARG A 19 23.59 22.62 0.88
N PRO A 20 24.45 23.01 1.81
CA PRO A 20 24.03 23.34 3.17
C PRO A 20 22.94 24.43 3.17
N GLY A 21 21.89 24.23 3.97
CA GLY A 21 20.77 25.18 4.10
C GLY A 21 19.63 25.00 3.11
N LEU A 22 19.78 24.22 2.02
CA LEU A 22 18.74 24.03 0.99
C LEU A 22 17.35 23.70 1.55
N LEU A 23 17.29 22.76 2.50
CA LEU A 23 16.03 22.41 3.16
C LEU A 23 15.45 23.60 3.96
N GLY A 24 16.31 24.36 4.61
CA GLY A 24 15.92 25.59 5.31
C GLY A 24 15.31 26.63 4.37
N ASP A 25 15.89 26.81 3.19
CA ASP A 25 15.41 27.75 2.18
C ASP A 25 14.03 27.35 1.66
N VAL A 26 13.85 26.07 1.31
CA VAL A 26 12.54 25.54 0.88
C VAL A 26 11.49 25.71 1.98
N SER A 27 11.84 25.37 3.23
CA SER A 27 10.93 25.49 4.36
C SER A 27 10.58 26.95 4.66
N SER A 28 11.55 27.86 4.56
CA SER A 28 11.36 29.30 4.73
C SER A 28 10.44 29.86 3.66
N LEU A 29 10.64 29.48 2.40
CA LEU A 29 9.77 29.91 1.29
C LEU A 29 8.33 29.47 1.52
N LEU A 30 8.10 28.20 1.87
CA LEU A 30 6.75 27.69 2.22
C LEU A 30 6.15 28.49 3.38
N GLY A 31 6.91 28.73 4.44
CA GLY A 31 6.47 29.52 5.60
C GLY A 31 6.10 30.97 5.26
N MET A 32 6.92 31.66 4.46
CA MET A 32 6.64 33.02 3.97
C MET A 32 5.36 33.12 3.15
N MET A 33 4.98 32.04 2.47
CA MET A 33 3.75 31.96 1.70
C MET A 33 2.55 31.52 2.55
N GLY A 34 2.74 31.27 3.85
CA GLY A 34 1.70 30.81 4.76
C GLY A 34 1.24 29.37 4.46
N ILE A 35 2.14 28.55 3.90
CA ILE A 35 1.93 27.11 3.69
C ILE A 35 2.56 26.37 4.86
N ASN A 36 1.77 25.54 5.53
CA ASN A 36 2.22 24.76 6.68
C ASN A 36 2.81 23.42 6.26
N ILE A 37 4.01 23.10 6.71
CA ILE A 37 4.61 21.77 6.54
C ILE A 37 4.05 20.86 7.64
N VAL A 38 3.43 19.74 7.26
CA VAL A 38 2.93 18.72 8.18
C VAL A 38 4.04 17.74 8.52
N THR A 39 4.71 17.23 7.49
CA THR A 39 5.86 16.33 7.62
C THR A 39 6.73 16.39 6.38
N ILE A 40 7.99 16.06 6.52
CA ILE A 40 8.99 16.00 5.45
C ILE A 40 9.93 14.85 5.70
N ASN A 41 10.32 14.16 4.61
CA ASN A 41 11.32 13.10 4.68
C ASN A 41 12.09 12.99 3.36
N GLY A 42 13.29 12.40 3.41
CA GLY A 42 13.94 11.84 2.22
C GLY A 42 13.23 10.54 1.87
N ILE A 43 12.66 10.44 0.67
CA ILE A 43 11.93 9.26 0.23
C ILE A 43 12.76 8.36 -0.68
N GLU A 44 13.80 8.92 -1.27
CA GLU A 44 14.81 8.27 -2.09
C GLU A 44 16.09 9.11 -2.07
N GLU A 45 17.22 8.57 -2.55
CA GLU A 45 18.45 9.35 -2.68
C GLU A 45 18.26 10.56 -3.59
N GLY A 46 18.59 11.74 -3.12
CA GLY A 46 18.37 12.98 -3.85
C GLY A 46 16.93 13.44 -3.97
N ARG A 47 15.95 12.72 -3.40
CA ARG A 47 14.52 13.04 -3.51
C ARG A 47 13.88 13.27 -2.14
N ARG A 48 13.04 14.31 -2.05
CA ARG A 48 12.29 14.62 -0.82
C ARG A 48 10.80 14.66 -1.09
N GLY A 49 10.04 14.13 -0.13
CA GLY A 49 8.59 14.22 -0.07
C GLY A 49 8.12 15.04 1.12
N LEU A 50 7.12 15.89 0.91
CA LEU A 50 6.48 16.70 1.95
C LEU A 50 4.97 16.53 1.88
N LEU A 51 4.35 16.47 3.07
CA LEU A 51 2.94 16.77 3.20
C LEU A 51 2.80 18.20 3.71
N ILE A 52 2.08 19.02 2.96
CA ILE A 52 1.86 20.43 3.26
C ILE A 52 0.37 20.73 3.35
N LYS A 53 -0.01 21.74 4.13
CA LYS A 53 -1.40 22.20 4.29
C LYS A 53 -1.53 23.67 4.00
N THR A 54 -2.52 24.02 3.19
CA THR A 54 -2.90 25.41 2.91
C THR A 54 -4.40 25.55 2.73
N ASP A 55 -4.89 26.75 2.94
CA ASP A 55 -6.28 27.17 2.71
C ASP A 55 -6.51 27.76 1.30
N ASN A 56 -5.43 27.91 0.50
CA ASN A 56 -5.48 28.63 -0.76
C ASN A 56 -4.59 27.98 -1.83
N LEU A 57 -5.23 27.50 -2.89
CA LEU A 57 -4.55 26.89 -4.06
C LEU A 57 -3.58 27.87 -4.75
N GLU A 58 -3.88 29.18 -4.77
CA GLU A 58 -3.02 30.16 -5.42
C GLU A 58 -1.64 30.25 -4.76
N LYS A 59 -1.54 29.97 -3.45
CA LYS A 59 -0.25 29.89 -2.74
C LYS A 59 0.60 28.73 -3.27
N VAL A 60 -0.02 27.59 -3.55
CA VAL A 60 0.66 26.41 -4.09
C VAL A 60 1.19 26.68 -5.49
N LYS A 61 0.38 27.26 -6.37
CA LYS A 61 0.78 27.64 -7.73
C LYS A 61 1.91 28.67 -7.72
N ARG A 62 1.82 29.65 -6.82
CA ARG A 62 2.87 30.66 -6.69
C ARG A 62 4.18 30.06 -6.16
N PHE A 63 4.11 29.13 -5.23
CA PHE A 63 5.28 28.38 -4.77
C PHE A 63 5.94 27.64 -5.94
N GLU A 64 5.15 26.90 -6.72
CA GLU A 64 5.62 26.18 -7.89
C GLU A 64 6.33 27.10 -8.89
N SER A 65 5.70 28.27 -9.20
CA SER A 65 6.30 29.26 -10.11
C SER A 65 7.64 29.79 -9.61
N ILE A 66 7.78 30.05 -8.31
CA ILE A 66 9.04 30.55 -7.73
C ILE A 66 10.12 29.46 -7.78
N VAL A 67 9.76 28.21 -7.47
CA VAL A 67 10.71 27.11 -7.48
C VAL A 67 11.24 26.81 -8.88
N HIS A 68 10.42 27.01 -9.92
CA HIS A 68 10.88 26.87 -11.32
C HIS A 68 12.03 27.82 -11.70
N GLU A 69 12.22 28.91 -10.96
CA GLU A 69 13.33 29.87 -11.17
C GLU A 69 14.59 29.49 -10.34
N ILE A 70 14.55 28.38 -9.60
CA ILE A 70 15.64 27.92 -8.73
C ILE A 70 16.27 26.67 -9.34
N ASP A 71 17.58 26.70 -9.57
CA ASP A 71 18.32 25.58 -10.18
C ASP A 71 18.62 24.42 -9.22
N ASP A 72 18.49 24.66 -7.90
CA ASP A 72 18.89 23.71 -6.85
C ASP A 72 17.95 22.52 -6.73
N ILE A 73 16.66 22.68 -7.09
CA ILE A 73 15.62 21.65 -6.97
C ILE A 73 14.67 21.64 -8.17
N THR A 74 14.12 20.49 -8.45
CA THR A 74 13.10 20.31 -9.49
C THR A 74 11.86 19.64 -8.89
N ILE A 75 10.70 20.31 -8.93
CA ILE A 75 9.42 19.72 -8.49
C ILE A 75 9.05 18.59 -9.44
N THR A 76 8.86 17.40 -8.91
CA THR A 76 8.43 16.21 -9.66
C THR A 76 6.95 15.94 -9.48
N LYS A 77 6.38 16.26 -8.30
CA LYS A 77 4.94 16.15 -8.04
C LYS A 77 4.46 17.27 -7.12
N LEU A 78 3.31 17.84 -7.48
CA LEU A 78 2.60 18.78 -6.63
C LEU A 78 1.09 18.57 -6.84
N ARG A 79 0.47 17.77 -5.98
CA ARG A 79 -0.90 17.32 -6.12
C ARG A 79 -1.52 16.92 -4.77
N GLU A 80 -2.78 16.55 -4.76
CA GLU A 80 -3.38 15.91 -3.59
C GLU A 80 -2.67 14.59 -3.26
N PRO A 81 -2.42 14.31 -1.96
CA PRO A 81 -1.68 13.13 -1.55
C PRO A 81 -2.53 11.86 -1.69
N GLU A 82 -1.97 10.85 -2.32
CA GLU A 82 -2.46 9.48 -2.31
C GLU A 82 -2.00 8.74 -1.04
N LEU A 83 -2.55 7.56 -0.79
CA LEU A 83 -2.14 6.72 0.35
C LEU A 83 -0.62 6.46 0.35
N ARG A 84 -0.07 6.09 -0.80
CA ARG A 84 1.37 5.79 -0.95
C ARG A 84 2.25 7.00 -0.63
N ASP A 85 1.83 8.21 -0.97
CA ASP A 85 2.60 9.43 -0.71
C ASP A 85 2.71 9.69 0.80
N ARG A 86 1.59 9.54 1.53
CA ARG A 86 1.57 9.68 2.99
C ARG A 86 2.48 8.67 3.67
N LEU A 87 2.44 7.43 3.21
CA LEU A 87 3.28 6.37 3.75
C LEU A 87 4.75 6.55 3.38
N ALA A 88 5.03 6.92 2.12
CA ALA A 88 6.41 7.20 1.67
C ALA A 88 7.06 8.30 2.53
N VAL A 89 6.34 9.40 2.80
CA VAL A 89 6.86 10.47 3.65
C VAL A 89 6.99 10.01 5.10
N ARG A 90 6.06 9.20 5.62
CA ARG A 90 6.12 8.68 6.99
C ARG A 90 7.34 7.78 7.21
N HIS A 91 7.60 6.87 6.29
CA HIS A 91 8.66 5.86 6.41
C HIS A 91 10.00 6.30 5.82
N GLY A 92 10.04 7.37 5.03
CA GLY A 92 11.25 7.79 4.32
C GLY A 92 11.64 6.79 3.20
N ARG A 93 10.65 6.15 2.60
CA ARG A 93 10.85 5.13 1.56
C ARG A 93 9.81 5.28 0.46
N TYR A 94 10.27 5.26 -0.78
CA TYR A 94 9.40 5.28 -1.94
C TYR A 94 8.65 3.95 -2.09
N ILE A 95 7.34 4.02 -2.39
CA ILE A 95 6.55 2.83 -2.75
C ILE A 95 6.48 2.74 -4.27
N GLU A 96 7.15 1.73 -4.81
CA GLU A 96 7.13 1.46 -6.24
C GLU A 96 5.75 0.96 -6.67
N GLN A 97 5.20 1.57 -7.71
CA GLN A 97 3.99 1.13 -8.37
C GLN A 97 4.33 0.79 -9.82
N ASP A 98 3.82 -0.33 -10.31
CA ASP A 98 4.04 -0.72 -11.69
C ASP A 98 3.54 0.34 -12.68
N ALA A 99 4.33 0.63 -13.70
CA ALA A 99 4.01 1.68 -14.66
C ALA A 99 2.80 1.32 -15.54
N THR A 100 2.62 0.04 -15.84
CA THR A 100 1.57 -0.49 -16.71
C THR A 100 0.35 -0.95 -15.90
N ASP A 101 0.58 -1.78 -14.88
CA ASP A 101 -0.46 -2.26 -13.99
C ASP A 101 -0.51 -1.43 -12.69
N LYS A 102 -1.30 -0.36 -12.73
CA LYS A 102 -1.43 0.61 -11.62
C LYS A 102 -1.90 0.03 -10.29
N LYS A 103 -2.37 -1.20 -10.25
CA LYS A 103 -2.77 -1.90 -9.03
C LYS A 103 -1.65 -2.75 -8.41
N THR A 104 -0.51 -2.90 -9.09
CA THR A 104 0.65 -3.64 -8.59
C THR A 104 1.63 -2.73 -7.87
N PHE A 105 1.88 -3.04 -6.60
CA PHE A 105 2.80 -2.34 -5.70
C PHE A 105 3.93 -3.26 -5.27
N ARG A 106 5.18 -2.74 -5.25
CA ARG A 106 6.38 -3.50 -4.94
C ARG A 106 6.98 -3.06 -3.62
N PHE A 107 7.33 -4.05 -2.81
CA PHE A 107 7.98 -3.86 -1.50
C PHE A 107 9.16 -4.80 -1.38
N GLU A 108 10.16 -4.38 -0.60
CA GLU A 108 11.32 -5.20 -0.25
C GLU A 108 11.15 -5.76 1.16
N ARG A 109 11.81 -6.88 1.44
CA ARG A 109 11.76 -7.52 2.76
C ARG A 109 12.24 -6.60 3.89
N GLU A 110 13.20 -5.72 3.61
CA GLU A 110 13.68 -4.75 4.59
C GLU A 110 12.62 -3.68 4.94
N ASP A 111 11.60 -3.51 4.11
CA ASP A 111 10.53 -2.53 4.26
C ASP A 111 9.19 -3.14 4.73
N LEU A 112 9.24 -4.29 5.45
CA LEU A 112 8.02 -4.95 5.94
C LEU A 112 7.12 -4.04 6.79
N GLY A 113 7.70 -3.09 7.54
CA GLY A 113 6.91 -2.11 8.29
C GLY A 113 6.07 -1.20 7.39
N LEU A 114 6.62 -0.76 6.27
CA LEU A 114 5.91 0.01 5.26
C LEU A 114 4.81 -0.82 4.58
N LEU A 115 5.09 -2.08 4.24
CA LEU A 115 4.10 -3.02 3.70
C LEU A 115 2.94 -3.26 4.68
N VAL A 116 3.25 -3.47 5.95
CA VAL A 116 2.24 -3.66 7.01
C VAL A 116 1.33 -2.44 7.12
N ASP A 117 1.89 -1.23 7.17
CA ASP A 117 1.11 0.01 7.23
C ASP A 117 0.28 0.21 5.96
N PHE A 118 0.82 -0.11 4.78
CA PHE A 118 0.09 -0.03 3.51
C PHE A 118 -1.14 -0.96 3.51
N MET A 119 -0.95 -2.23 3.84
CA MET A 119 -2.07 -3.16 3.94
C MET A 119 -3.05 -2.79 5.05
N ALA A 120 -2.56 -2.32 6.20
CA ALA A 120 -3.43 -1.90 7.30
C ALA A 120 -4.36 -0.75 6.89
N GLU A 121 -3.88 0.21 6.11
CA GLU A 121 -4.74 1.28 5.57
C GLU A 121 -5.81 0.71 4.60
N LEU A 122 -5.45 -0.26 3.76
CA LEU A 122 -6.43 -0.94 2.89
C LEU A 122 -7.47 -1.74 3.68
N PHE A 123 -7.08 -2.29 4.85
CA PHE A 123 -7.95 -3.11 5.68
C PHE A 123 -8.93 -2.30 6.56
N LYS A 124 -8.72 -0.99 6.73
CA LYS A 124 -9.61 -0.14 7.53
C LYS A 124 -11.02 -0.02 6.95
N GLU A 125 -11.17 -0.13 5.66
CA GLU A 125 -12.46 -0.06 5.00
C GLU A 125 -13.23 -1.38 5.15
N ASN A 126 -14.52 -1.29 5.53
CA ASN A 126 -15.40 -2.45 5.68
C ASN A 126 -16.09 -2.79 4.35
N GLU A 127 -15.31 -2.88 3.28
CA GLU A 127 -15.79 -3.14 1.94
C GLU A 127 -15.18 -4.42 1.37
N HIS A 128 -15.77 -4.91 0.28
CA HIS A 128 -15.17 -5.97 -0.49
C HIS A 128 -13.84 -5.47 -1.09
N LYS A 129 -12.75 -6.16 -0.75
CA LYS A 129 -11.45 -5.99 -1.43
C LYS A 129 -10.81 -7.35 -1.64
N LEU A 130 -10.32 -7.54 -2.85
CA LEU A 130 -9.55 -8.73 -3.23
C LEU A 130 -8.10 -8.30 -3.47
N ILE A 131 -7.19 -8.78 -2.61
CA ILE A 131 -5.78 -8.40 -2.61
C ILE A 131 -4.95 -9.66 -2.88
N GLY A 132 -4.12 -9.64 -3.92
CA GLY A 132 -3.14 -10.67 -4.19
C GLY A 132 -1.78 -10.31 -3.58
N ILE A 133 -1.10 -11.27 -2.97
CA ILE A 133 0.28 -11.08 -2.52
C ILE A 133 1.19 -12.14 -3.12
N ARG A 134 2.20 -11.68 -3.85
CA ARG A 134 3.24 -12.47 -4.53
C ARG A 134 4.55 -12.38 -3.75
N GLY A 135 5.40 -13.34 -3.94
CA GLY A 135 6.76 -13.33 -3.40
C GLY A 135 7.26 -14.74 -3.10
N MET A 136 8.57 -14.87 -2.97
CA MET A 136 9.23 -16.14 -2.68
C MET A 136 8.76 -16.73 -1.34
N PRO A 137 8.90 -18.05 -1.14
CA PRO A 137 8.67 -18.66 0.16
C PRO A 137 9.50 -17.99 1.27
N ARG A 138 8.91 -17.81 2.44
CA ARG A 138 9.56 -17.25 3.65
C ARG A 138 10.00 -15.77 3.54
N VAL A 139 9.55 -15.04 2.55
CA VAL A 139 9.85 -13.60 2.42
C VAL A 139 9.09 -12.73 3.44
N GLY A 140 8.04 -13.26 4.10
CA GLY A 140 7.28 -12.55 5.13
C GLY A 140 5.82 -12.22 4.74
N LYS A 141 5.26 -12.86 3.70
CA LYS A 141 3.89 -12.57 3.21
C LYS A 141 2.83 -12.74 4.32
N THR A 142 2.72 -13.94 4.85
CA THR A 142 1.67 -14.28 5.83
C THR A 142 1.82 -13.46 7.11
N GLU A 143 3.05 -13.29 7.60
CA GLU A 143 3.35 -12.48 8.78
C GLU A 143 2.91 -11.03 8.57
N SER A 144 3.14 -10.46 7.38
CA SER A 144 2.73 -9.10 7.06
C SER A 144 1.21 -8.94 7.01
N ILE A 145 0.48 -9.94 6.45
CA ILE A 145 -1.00 -9.93 6.42
C ILE A 145 -1.57 -9.94 7.85
N VAL A 146 -1.06 -10.83 8.70
CA VAL A 146 -1.50 -10.92 10.10
C VAL A 146 -1.18 -9.62 10.85
N ALA A 147 0.04 -9.08 10.72
CA ALA A 147 0.43 -7.82 11.35
C ALA A 147 -0.45 -6.65 10.88
N ALA A 148 -0.73 -6.55 9.58
CA ALA A 148 -1.61 -5.53 9.02
C ALA A 148 -3.05 -5.65 9.55
N SER A 149 -3.56 -6.88 9.70
CA SER A 149 -4.88 -7.12 10.30
C SER A 149 -4.94 -6.61 11.74
N VAL A 150 -3.90 -6.90 12.55
CA VAL A 150 -3.79 -6.38 13.93
C VAL A 150 -3.74 -4.84 13.94
N CYS A 151 -2.92 -4.22 13.08
CA CYS A 151 -2.82 -2.76 12.99
C CYS A 151 -4.14 -2.10 12.55
N ALA A 152 -4.92 -2.77 11.71
CA ALA A 152 -6.25 -2.32 11.28
C ALA A 152 -7.37 -2.64 12.28
N HIS A 153 -7.06 -3.26 13.44
CA HIS A 153 -8.03 -3.76 14.41
C HIS A 153 -9.03 -4.75 13.81
N LYS A 154 -8.61 -5.56 12.82
CA LYS A 154 -9.38 -6.62 12.18
C LYS A 154 -9.00 -7.98 12.75
N ARG A 155 -9.97 -8.90 12.78
CA ARG A 155 -9.70 -10.31 12.99
C ARG A 155 -9.23 -10.94 11.68
N TRP A 156 -8.43 -11.98 11.74
CA TRP A 156 -7.99 -12.71 10.55
C TRP A 156 -8.38 -14.17 10.63
N LEU A 157 -8.62 -14.77 9.47
CA LEU A 157 -9.05 -16.15 9.38
C LEU A 157 -8.39 -16.84 8.19
N PHE A 158 -7.63 -17.90 8.47
CA PHE A 158 -7.07 -18.75 7.43
C PHE A 158 -8.15 -19.69 6.87
N ILE A 159 -8.45 -19.56 5.59
CA ILE A 159 -9.28 -20.48 4.82
C ILE A 159 -8.43 -21.65 4.33
N SER A 160 -7.21 -21.33 3.84
CA SER A 160 -6.15 -22.30 3.53
C SER A 160 -4.79 -21.71 3.90
N SER A 161 -3.85 -22.56 4.32
CA SER A 161 -2.49 -22.14 4.67
C SER A 161 -1.52 -23.32 4.69
N THR A 162 -0.27 -23.08 4.24
CA THR A 162 0.85 -24.02 4.43
C THR A 162 1.52 -23.89 5.80
N LEU A 163 1.42 -22.73 6.48
CA LEU A 163 2.10 -22.46 7.74
C LEU A 163 1.55 -23.25 8.92
N ILE A 164 0.24 -23.45 8.98
CA ILE A 164 -0.43 -24.14 10.08
C ILE A 164 -0.83 -25.55 9.62
N LYS A 165 0.15 -26.45 9.52
CA LYS A 165 -0.02 -27.89 9.19
C LYS A 165 -0.99 -28.12 8.02
N GLN A 166 -0.86 -27.34 6.96
CA GLN A 166 -1.76 -27.37 5.79
C GLN A 166 -3.23 -27.22 6.21
N THR A 167 -3.55 -26.13 6.89
CA THR A 167 -4.95 -25.83 7.21
C THR A 167 -5.76 -25.72 5.94
N VAL A 168 -6.79 -26.53 5.82
CA VAL A 168 -7.81 -26.48 4.76
C VAL A 168 -9.16 -26.53 5.44
N ARG A 169 -9.85 -25.39 5.43
CA ARG A 169 -11.18 -25.30 6.04
C ARG A 169 -12.26 -25.73 5.04
N SER A 170 -13.31 -26.30 5.55
CA SER A 170 -14.48 -26.72 4.76
C SER A 170 -15.79 -26.04 5.20
N SER A 171 -15.73 -25.18 6.23
CA SER A 171 -16.89 -24.39 6.71
C SER A 171 -16.42 -23.24 7.60
N LEU A 172 -17.25 -22.22 7.73
CA LEU A 172 -17.17 -21.16 8.73
C LEU A 172 -18.17 -21.41 9.86
N ILE A 173 -17.87 -20.89 11.05
CA ILE A 173 -18.85 -20.87 12.15
C ILE A 173 -19.59 -19.52 12.16
N LYS A 174 -20.73 -19.45 12.86
CA LYS A 174 -21.64 -18.28 12.84
C LYS A 174 -20.98 -16.92 13.10
N GLY A 175 -19.93 -16.85 13.91
CA GLY A 175 -19.23 -15.59 14.24
C GLY A 175 -18.07 -15.26 13.29
N GLU A 176 -17.90 -15.97 12.20
CA GLU A 176 -16.84 -15.77 11.22
C GLU A 176 -17.35 -15.15 9.89
N TYR A 177 -18.66 -14.84 9.80
CA TYR A 177 -19.31 -14.23 8.63
C TYR A 177 -19.53 -12.73 8.87
N ASP A 178 -18.46 -11.95 8.98
CA ASP A 178 -18.60 -10.51 9.15
C ASP A 178 -17.53 -9.71 8.41
N ALA A 179 -17.75 -8.41 8.25
CA ALA A 179 -16.84 -7.48 7.59
C ALA A 179 -15.58 -7.16 8.43
N ASP A 180 -15.53 -7.60 9.69
CA ASP A 180 -14.39 -7.39 10.57
C ASP A 180 -13.30 -8.45 10.40
N HIS A 181 -13.52 -9.44 9.54
CA HIS A 181 -12.51 -10.45 9.22
C HIS A 181 -11.75 -10.13 7.93
N VAL A 182 -10.44 -10.39 7.98
CA VAL A 182 -9.57 -10.54 6.81
C VAL A 182 -9.43 -12.04 6.55
N TYR A 183 -9.95 -12.52 5.42
CA TYR A 183 -9.83 -13.92 5.05
C TYR A 183 -8.55 -14.15 4.26
N ILE A 184 -7.75 -15.10 4.69
CA ILE A 184 -6.45 -15.43 4.11
C ILE A 184 -6.56 -16.78 3.38
N ILE A 185 -6.29 -16.75 2.08
CA ILE A 185 -6.38 -17.88 1.18
C ILE A 185 -5.00 -18.14 0.58
N ASP A 186 -4.47 -19.33 0.80
CA ASP A 186 -3.26 -19.77 0.10
C ASP A 186 -3.65 -20.38 -1.24
N GLY A 187 -3.36 -19.69 -2.34
CA GLY A 187 -3.70 -20.13 -3.70
C GLY A 187 -3.01 -21.44 -4.08
N ALA A 188 -1.78 -21.66 -3.62
CA ALA A 188 -1.07 -22.91 -3.89
C ALA A 188 -1.68 -24.12 -3.16
N VAL A 189 -2.22 -23.93 -1.97
CA VAL A 189 -2.95 -24.97 -1.22
C VAL A 189 -4.30 -25.21 -1.89
N THR A 190 -5.04 -24.15 -2.16
CA THR A 190 -6.39 -24.22 -2.78
C THR A 190 -6.34 -24.88 -4.14
N ALA A 191 -5.32 -24.60 -4.96
CA ALA A 191 -5.16 -25.19 -6.29
C ALA A 191 -4.90 -26.71 -6.26
N ARG A 192 -4.28 -27.22 -5.18
CA ARG A 192 -3.98 -28.64 -5.01
C ARG A 192 -5.08 -29.42 -4.31
N GLU A 193 -6.01 -28.70 -3.67
CA GLU A 193 -7.05 -29.31 -2.85
C GLU A 193 -8.22 -29.77 -3.73
N SER A 194 -8.51 -31.06 -3.66
CA SER A 194 -9.61 -31.70 -4.40
C SER A 194 -10.93 -31.76 -3.60
N ASN A 195 -10.92 -31.32 -2.35
CA ASN A 195 -12.09 -31.36 -1.48
C ASN A 195 -13.16 -30.34 -1.94
N GLN A 196 -14.26 -30.82 -2.46
CA GLN A 196 -15.37 -29.98 -2.95
C GLN A 196 -15.88 -28.99 -1.88
N LYS A 197 -15.96 -29.41 -0.61
CA LYS A 197 -16.42 -28.53 0.48
C LYS A 197 -15.50 -27.34 0.69
N HIS A 198 -14.18 -27.53 0.50
CA HIS A 198 -13.23 -26.42 0.56
C HIS A 198 -13.44 -25.45 -0.60
N GLN A 199 -13.60 -25.99 -1.82
CA GLN A 199 -13.84 -25.16 -3.01
C GLN A 199 -15.15 -24.36 -2.88
N ASP A 200 -16.21 -24.97 -2.36
CA ASP A 200 -17.49 -24.31 -2.09
C ASP A 200 -17.34 -23.21 -1.04
N LEU A 201 -16.57 -23.46 0.03
CA LEU A 201 -16.27 -22.46 1.05
C LEU A 201 -15.48 -21.26 0.47
N VAL A 202 -14.47 -21.52 -0.36
CA VAL A 202 -13.71 -20.43 -1.01
C VAL A 202 -14.66 -19.56 -1.85
N LYS A 203 -15.54 -20.16 -2.65
CA LYS A 203 -16.55 -19.42 -3.44
C LYS A 203 -17.52 -18.64 -2.55
N GLU A 204 -17.91 -19.16 -1.41
CA GLU A 204 -18.75 -18.47 -0.43
C GLU A 204 -18.02 -17.26 0.17
N VAL A 205 -16.78 -17.45 0.65
CA VAL A 205 -15.95 -16.39 1.23
C VAL A 205 -15.70 -15.27 0.22
N MET A 206 -15.44 -15.61 -1.04
CA MET A 206 -15.20 -14.61 -2.08
C MET A 206 -16.38 -13.67 -2.33
N LYS A 207 -17.60 -14.07 -2.02
CA LYS A 207 -18.82 -13.25 -2.15
C LYS A 207 -19.10 -12.36 -0.94
N LEU A 208 -18.42 -12.57 0.20
CA LEU A 208 -18.66 -11.77 1.39
C LEU A 208 -18.19 -10.31 1.19
N PRO A 209 -18.89 -9.32 1.78
CA PRO A 209 -18.48 -7.91 1.74
C PRO A 209 -17.35 -7.64 2.75
N SER A 210 -16.20 -8.22 2.53
CA SER A 210 -15.06 -8.25 3.45
C SER A 210 -13.76 -8.25 2.66
N ILE A 211 -12.64 -8.19 3.34
CA ILE A 211 -11.31 -8.23 2.76
C ILE A 211 -10.85 -9.67 2.58
N LYS A 212 -10.36 -10.00 1.40
CA LYS A 212 -9.71 -11.26 1.08
C LYS A 212 -8.28 -11.00 0.65
N VAL A 213 -7.35 -11.73 1.22
CA VAL A 213 -5.96 -11.71 0.80
C VAL A 213 -5.60 -13.10 0.29
N VAL A 214 -5.20 -13.17 -0.97
CA VAL A 214 -4.80 -14.41 -1.64
C VAL A 214 -3.29 -14.43 -1.79
N GLU A 215 -2.63 -15.34 -1.09
CA GLU A 215 -1.23 -15.66 -1.34
C GLU A 215 -1.12 -16.50 -2.62
N HIS A 216 -0.09 -16.27 -3.42
CA HIS A 216 0.08 -16.92 -4.72
C HIS A 216 -1.15 -16.75 -5.65
N PRO A 217 -1.56 -15.51 -5.95
CA PRO A 217 -2.76 -15.24 -6.74
C PRO A 217 -2.70 -15.86 -8.14
N ASP A 218 -1.50 -16.01 -8.73
CA ASP A 218 -1.32 -16.65 -10.03
C ASP A 218 -1.80 -18.10 -10.03
N LEU A 219 -1.44 -18.89 -9.02
CA LEU A 219 -1.89 -20.28 -8.86
C LEU A 219 -3.39 -20.35 -8.54
N PHE A 220 -3.90 -19.35 -7.82
CA PHE A 220 -5.33 -19.27 -7.50
C PHE A 220 -6.18 -19.07 -8.76
N VAL A 221 -5.80 -18.17 -9.66
CA VAL A 221 -6.56 -17.89 -10.88
C VAL A 221 -6.53 -19.05 -11.87
N GLU A 222 -5.45 -19.85 -11.91
CA GLU A 222 -5.38 -21.04 -12.78
C GLU A 222 -6.46 -22.08 -12.49
N THR A 223 -6.96 -22.13 -11.25
CA THR A 223 -7.89 -23.20 -10.79
C THR A 223 -9.24 -22.66 -10.31
N SER A 224 -9.45 -21.36 -10.39
CA SER A 224 -10.68 -20.69 -9.97
C SER A 224 -11.39 -20.01 -11.15
N GLU A 225 -12.57 -19.44 -10.88
CA GLU A 225 -13.32 -18.62 -11.85
C GLU A 225 -12.84 -17.15 -11.88
N TYR A 226 -11.84 -16.79 -11.08
CA TYR A 226 -11.28 -15.44 -10.98
C TYR A 226 -10.12 -15.25 -11.95
N GLU A 227 -9.91 -14.00 -12.34
CA GLU A 227 -8.80 -13.57 -13.18
C GLU A 227 -7.95 -12.53 -12.45
N MET A 228 -6.72 -12.28 -12.91
CA MET A 228 -5.85 -11.25 -12.30
C MET A 228 -6.48 -9.84 -12.33
N ARG A 229 -7.35 -9.57 -13.31
CA ARG A 229 -8.07 -8.29 -13.38
C ARG A 229 -9.07 -8.06 -12.26
N ASP A 230 -9.55 -9.13 -11.59
CA ASP A 230 -10.54 -9.07 -10.52
C ASP A 230 -9.91 -8.63 -9.17
N PHE A 231 -8.59 -8.67 -9.08
CA PHE A 231 -7.89 -8.15 -7.90
C PHE A 231 -7.88 -6.63 -7.91
N ASP A 232 -8.19 -6.02 -6.76
CA ASP A 232 -8.11 -4.57 -6.55
C ASP A 232 -6.66 -4.11 -6.36
N TYR A 233 -5.85 -4.94 -5.71
CA TYR A 233 -4.43 -4.71 -5.45
C TYR A 233 -3.62 -5.99 -5.64
N ILE A 234 -2.43 -5.84 -6.21
CA ILE A 234 -1.40 -6.87 -6.24
C ILE A 234 -0.18 -6.33 -5.49
N ILE A 235 0.29 -7.09 -4.53
CA ILE A 235 1.48 -6.79 -3.75
C ILE A 235 2.59 -7.76 -4.14
N GLU A 236 3.71 -7.24 -4.58
CA GLU A 236 4.92 -8.02 -4.83
C GLU A 236 5.91 -7.78 -3.71
N LEU A 237 6.16 -8.80 -2.89
CA LEU A 237 7.15 -8.76 -1.83
C LEU A 237 8.42 -9.48 -2.27
N ARG A 238 9.50 -8.73 -2.41
CA ARG A 238 10.82 -9.18 -2.90
C ARG A 238 11.82 -9.26 -1.77
N GLU A 239 12.83 -10.09 -1.91
CA GLU A 239 13.97 -10.12 -0.99
C GLU A 239 14.81 -8.83 -1.15
N ASN A 240 14.98 -8.37 -2.40
CA ASN A 240 15.68 -7.13 -2.78
C ASN A 240 15.16 -6.63 -4.14
N LYS A 241 15.59 -5.41 -4.56
CA LYS A 241 15.16 -4.75 -5.81
C LYS A 241 15.41 -5.56 -7.08
N ASP A 242 16.52 -6.31 -7.11
CA ASP A 242 16.97 -7.01 -8.31
C ASP A 242 16.27 -8.35 -8.50
N GLN A 243 15.44 -8.77 -7.53
CA GLN A 243 14.75 -10.04 -7.60
C GLN A 243 13.56 -9.99 -8.55
N GLU A 244 13.59 -10.80 -9.59
CA GLU A 244 12.42 -11.12 -10.40
C GLU A 244 11.58 -12.20 -9.69
N ILE A 245 10.28 -11.96 -9.55
CA ILE A 245 9.34 -12.96 -9.04
C ILE A 245 8.98 -13.87 -10.23
N GLN A 246 9.39 -15.13 -10.16
CA GLN A 246 8.96 -16.16 -11.11
C GLN A 246 7.59 -16.68 -10.67
N TYR A 247 6.66 -16.71 -11.62
CA TYR A 247 5.27 -17.15 -11.44
C TYR A 247 5.04 -18.54 -12.00
#